data_7bfc1484f2e34d9faa3777149af1533e
#
_entry.id   7bfc1484f2e34d9faa3777149af1533e
#
_cell.length_a   1.000
_cell.length_b   1.000
_cell.length_c   1.000
_cell.angle_alpha   90.00
_cell.angle_beta   90.00
_cell.angle_gamma   90.00
#
_symmetry.space_group_name_H-M   'P 1'
#
loop_
_entity.id
_entity.type
_entity.pdbx_description
1 polymer ?
#
loop_
_entity_poly.entity_id
_entity_poly.type
_entity_poly.pdbx_seq_one_letter_code
_entity_poly.pdbx_strand_id
1 'polypeptide(L)'
;MTEQEFAAKAAKTVKQIVNAIADKEYERIASFAQIDSSWVKPGQTQKEAFLEFGEWLDGQLAMWTEDEEREFVVDHFDESCLDDIELEEDKSFVTYNPTNSGEELDFWFEIEFNMDKNEQISVTFNVNI
;
A
#
# COMPACT_ATOMS: atom_id res chain seq x y z
N MET A 1 18.45 15.58 -0.01
CA MET A 1 17.75 14.71 0.99
C MET A 1 18.66 13.57 1.40
N THR A 2 18.82 13.33 2.68
CA THR A 2 19.60 12.19 3.18
C THR A 2 18.77 10.90 3.08
N GLU A 3 19.46 9.76 3.15
CA GLU A 3 18.77 8.45 3.18
C GLU A 3 17.84 8.34 4.38
N GLN A 4 18.25 8.89 5.53
CA GLN A 4 17.41 8.89 6.73
C GLN A 4 16.16 9.73 6.57
N GLU A 5 16.26 10.90 5.95
CA GLU A 5 15.10 11.76 5.66
C GLU A 5 14.15 11.08 4.68
N PHE A 6 14.70 10.45 3.65
CA PHE A 6 13.91 9.69 2.68
C PHE A 6 13.17 8.52 3.35
N ALA A 7 13.91 7.72 4.14
CA ALA A 7 13.33 6.57 4.85
C ALA A 7 12.21 7.00 5.80
N ALA A 8 12.37 8.11 6.51
CA ALA A 8 11.34 8.64 7.41
C ALA A 8 10.08 9.06 6.64
N LYS A 9 10.23 9.74 5.52
CA LYS A 9 9.11 10.15 4.67
C LYS A 9 8.40 8.94 4.06
N ALA A 10 9.17 7.97 3.57
CA ALA A 10 8.63 6.75 2.99
C ALA A 10 7.85 5.95 4.03
N ALA A 11 8.40 5.76 5.22
CA ALA A 11 7.71 5.05 6.30
C ALA A 11 6.40 5.72 6.68
N LYS A 12 6.39 7.06 6.76
CA LYS A 12 5.17 7.82 7.04
C LYS A 12 4.11 7.60 5.96
N THR A 13 4.51 7.61 4.69
CA THR A 13 3.60 7.39 3.57
C THR A 13 3.03 5.97 3.58
N VAL A 14 3.87 4.96 3.81
CA VAL A 14 3.42 3.57 3.92
C VAL A 14 2.42 3.42 5.06
N LYS A 15 2.69 4.02 6.21
CA LYS A 15 1.76 4.02 7.35
C LYS A 15 0.41 4.61 6.98
N GLN A 16 0.39 5.75 6.28
CA GLN A 16 -0.84 6.38 5.84
C GLN A 16 -1.64 5.48 4.90
N ILE A 17 -0.96 4.83 3.95
CA ILE A 17 -1.59 3.91 3.00
C ILE A 17 -2.18 2.69 3.72
N VAL A 18 -1.39 2.04 4.56
CA VAL A 18 -1.83 0.82 5.27
C VAL A 18 -2.98 1.12 6.22
N ASN A 19 -2.91 2.23 6.95
CA ASN A 19 -4.00 2.62 7.86
C ASN A 19 -5.29 2.95 7.10
N ALA A 20 -5.20 3.59 5.93
CA ALA A 20 -6.37 3.84 5.09
C ALA A 20 -6.99 2.51 4.60
N ILE A 21 -6.17 1.53 4.24
CA ILE A 21 -6.65 0.19 3.87
C ILE A 21 -7.33 -0.51 5.05
N ALA A 22 -6.71 -0.46 6.25
CA ALA A 22 -7.26 -1.06 7.45
C ALA A 22 -8.61 -0.44 7.83
N ASP A 23 -8.77 0.86 7.62
CA ASP A 23 -10.00 1.59 7.90
C ASP A 23 -11.01 1.53 6.73
N LYS A 24 -10.67 0.82 5.65
CA LYS A 24 -11.49 0.70 4.43
C LYS A 24 -11.80 2.05 3.78
N GLU A 25 -10.91 3.00 3.94
CA GLU A 25 -10.98 4.32 3.30
C GLU A 25 -10.13 4.32 2.02
N TYR A 26 -10.45 3.46 1.08
CA TYR A 26 -9.62 3.17 -0.10
C TYR A 26 -9.38 4.39 -1.00
N GLU A 27 -10.40 5.20 -1.23
CA GLU A 27 -10.26 6.41 -2.06
C GLU A 27 -9.29 7.43 -1.46
N ARG A 28 -9.11 7.41 -0.14
CA ARG A 28 -8.19 8.29 0.57
C ARG A 28 -6.73 8.03 0.20
N ILE A 29 -6.42 6.81 -0.22
CA ILE A 29 -5.06 6.44 -0.63
C ILE A 29 -4.60 7.32 -1.79
N ALA A 30 -5.50 7.76 -2.66
CA ALA A 30 -5.19 8.65 -3.79
C ALA A 30 -4.57 9.99 -3.35
N SER A 31 -4.70 10.36 -2.08
CA SER A 31 -4.05 11.55 -1.51
C SER A 31 -2.58 11.32 -1.20
N PHE A 32 -2.14 10.08 -1.11
CA PHE A 32 -0.77 9.70 -0.72
C PHE A 32 0.01 9.03 -1.85
N ALA A 33 -0.68 8.40 -2.80
CA ALA A 33 -0.06 7.58 -3.83
C ALA A 33 -0.93 7.49 -5.08
N GLN A 34 -0.31 7.03 -6.17
CA GLN A 34 -1.02 6.55 -7.36
C GLN A 34 -1.09 5.03 -7.28
N ILE A 35 -2.14 4.44 -7.83
CA ILE A 35 -2.17 2.99 -8.00
C ILE A 35 -1.47 2.60 -9.31
N ASP A 36 -0.85 1.42 -9.36
CA ASP A 36 -0.21 0.92 -10.56
C ASP A 36 -1.17 0.97 -11.76
N SER A 37 -0.62 1.32 -12.93
CA SER A 37 -1.42 1.52 -14.15
C SER A 37 -2.22 0.29 -14.57
N SER A 38 -1.80 -0.91 -14.18
CA SER A 38 -2.53 -2.15 -14.46
C SER A 38 -3.92 -2.18 -13.83
N TRP A 39 -4.16 -1.37 -12.80
CA TRP A 39 -5.45 -1.25 -12.13
C TRP A 39 -6.35 -0.16 -12.70
N VAL A 40 -5.80 0.70 -13.55
CA VAL A 40 -6.53 1.89 -14.05
C VAL A 40 -7.10 1.62 -15.44
N LYS A 41 -8.41 1.73 -15.56
CA LYS A 41 -9.11 1.60 -16.85
C LYS A 41 -9.10 2.94 -17.60
N PRO A 42 -9.21 2.94 -18.93
CA PRO A 42 -9.30 4.19 -19.71
C PRO A 42 -10.39 5.13 -19.17
N GLY A 43 -10.02 6.37 -18.91
CA GLY A 43 -10.96 7.38 -18.40
C GLY A 43 -11.25 7.31 -16.90
N GLN A 44 -10.68 6.34 -16.19
CA GLN A 44 -10.88 6.17 -14.76
C GLN A 44 -9.97 7.09 -13.96
N THR A 45 -10.49 7.67 -12.87
CA THR A 45 -9.69 8.47 -11.94
C THR A 45 -8.93 7.55 -10.97
N GLN A 46 -7.90 8.10 -10.31
CA GLN A 46 -7.16 7.37 -9.28
C GLN A 46 -8.07 6.94 -8.13
N LYS A 47 -8.98 7.80 -7.69
CA LYS A 47 -9.96 7.47 -6.64
C LYS A 47 -10.83 6.28 -7.03
N GLU A 48 -11.33 6.27 -8.26
CA GLU A 48 -12.14 5.16 -8.78
C GLU A 48 -11.34 3.86 -8.82
N ALA A 49 -10.08 3.93 -9.25
CA ALA A 49 -9.21 2.75 -9.30
C ALA A 49 -8.93 2.20 -7.89
N PHE A 50 -8.71 3.07 -6.90
CA PHE A 50 -8.54 2.63 -5.51
C PHE A 50 -9.82 2.03 -4.94
N LEU A 51 -10.98 2.53 -5.31
CA LEU A 51 -12.26 1.92 -4.89
C LEU A 51 -12.41 0.52 -5.46
N GLU A 52 -12.04 0.30 -6.72
CA GLU A 52 -12.06 -1.04 -7.33
C GLU A 52 -11.05 -1.99 -6.66
N PHE A 53 -9.86 -1.49 -6.32
CA PHE A 53 -8.91 -2.25 -5.53
C PHE A 53 -9.51 -2.67 -4.19
N GLY A 54 -10.19 -1.74 -3.52
CA GLY A 54 -10.88 -2.01 -2.26
C GLY A 54 -11.96 -3.07 -2.37
N GLU A 55 -12.74 -3.05 -3.45
CA GLU A 55 -13.76 -4.07 -3.72
C GLU A 55 -13.12 -5.45 -3.89
N TRP A 56 -12.01 -5.52 -4.63
CA TRP A 56 -11.26 -6.76 -4.78
C TRP A 56 -10.75 -7.26 -3.43
N LEU A 57 -10.15 -6.39 -2.64
CA LEU A 57 -9.59 -6.76 -1.32
C LEU A 57 -10.70 -7.22 -0.37
N ASP A 58 -11.80 -6.48 -0.29
CA ASP A 58 -12.95 -6.84 0.55
C ASP A 58 -13.50 -8.22 0.16
N GLY A 59 -13.53 -8.51 -1.14
CA GLY A 59 -13.95 -9.82 -1.66
C GLY A 59 -13.02 -10.95 -1.23
N GLN A 60 -11.71 -10.73 -1.27
CA GLN A 60 -10.72 -11.72 -0.80
C GLN A 60 -10.85 -11.98 0.71
N LEU A 61 -10.97 -10.92 1.49
CA LEU A 61 -11.12 -11.03 2.94
C LEU A 61 -12.43 -11.75 3.32
N ALA A 62 -13.52 -11.45 2.63
CA ALA A 62 -14.81 -12.09 2.85
C ALA A 62 -14.75 -13.60 2.53
N MET A 63 -14.06 -13.97 1.46
CA MET A 63 -13.88 -15.38 1.07
C MET A 63 -13.10 -16.16 2.14
N TRP A 64 -12.01 -15.59 2.64
CA TRP A 64 -11.21 -16.22 3.70
C TRP A 64 -11.97 -16.28 5.03
N THR A 65 -12.76 -15.25 5.33
CA THR A 65 -13.63 -15.23 6.52
C THR A 65 -14.62 -16.39 6.49
N GLU A 66 -15.23 -16.65 5.34
CA GLU A 66 -16.18 -17.76 5.15
C GLU A 66 -15.47 -19.12 5.24
N ASP A 67 -14.34 -19.28 4.54
CA ASP A 67 -13.60 -20.55 4.47
C ASP A 67 -13.03 -20.97 5.82
N GLU A 68 -12.52 -20.05 6.61
CA GLU A 68 -11.87 -20.34 7.89
C GLU A 68 -12.75 -20.09 9.12
N GLU A 69 -13.97 -19.64 8.90
CA GLU A 69 -14.93 -19.34 9.98
C GLU A 69 -14.40 -18.37 11.04
N ARG A 70 -13.54 -17.41 10.62
CA ARG A 70 -13.03 -16.34 11.46
C ARG A 70 -12.89 -15.07 10.64
N GLU A 71 -13.05 -13.91 11.26
CA GLU A 71 -12.97 -12.63 10.58
C GLU A 71 -11.56 -12.36 10.05
N PHE A 72 -11.46 -11.96 8.78
CA PHE A 72 -10.24 -11.49 8.15
C PHE A 72 -10.35 -10.00 7.87
N VAL A 73 -9.44 -9.23 8.45
CA VAL A 73 -9.30 -7.78 8.22
C VAL A 73 -7.82 -7.47 8.07
N VAL A 74 -7.50 -6.35 7.44
CA VAL A 74 -6.12 -5.88 7.39
C VAL A 74 -5.86 -5.10 8.69
N ASP A 75 -4.83 -5.49 9.41
CA ASP A 75 -4.40 -4.77 10.61
C ASP A 75 -3.86 -3.37 10.25
N HIS A 76 -3.93 -2.44 11.18
CA HIS A 76 -3.27 -1.15 11.04
C HIS A 76 -1.74 -1.34 10.93
N PHE A 77 -1.06 -0.31 10.45
CA PHE A 77 0.37 -0.36 10.18
C PHE A 77 1.15 -0.88 11.39
N ASP A 78 2.04 -1.84 11.10
CA ASP A 78 3.00 -2.38 12.05
C ASP A 78 4.39 -2.31 11.41
N GLU A 79 5.30 -1.62 12.05
CA GLU A 79 6.65 -1.41 11.55
C GLU A 79 7.40 -2.73 11.30
N SER A 80 7.10 -3.78 12.06
CA SER A 80 7.70 -5.11 11.87
C SER A 80 7.33 -5.76 10.55
N CYS A 81 6.26 -5.31 9.90
CA CYS A 81 5.80 -5.82 8.59
C CYS A 81 6.45 -5.09 7.41
N LEU A 82 7.23 -4.06 7.69
CA LEU A 82 7.87 -3.21 6.69
C LEU A 82 9.32 -3.64 6.50
N ASP A 83 9.71 -3.85 5.23
CA ASP A 83 11.12 -4.07 4.89
C ASP A 83 11.91 -2.77 5.02
N ASP A 84 13.22 -2.90 5.17
CA ASP A 84 14.12 -1.75 5.24
C ASP A 84 13.94 -0.86 4.00
N ILE A 85 13.90 0.45 4.26
CA ILE A 85 13.72 1.44 3.21
C ILE A 85 15.07 2.08 2.91
N GLU A 86 15.58 1.83 1.70
CA GLU A 86 16.82 2.41 1.23
C GLU A 86 16.59 3.11 -0.10
N LEU A 87 17.17 4.29 -0.26
CA LEU A 87 17.14 5.01 -1.53
C LEU A 87 18.32 4.52 -2.38
N GLU A 88 18.01 3.91 -3.52
CA GLU A 88 18.99 3.53 -4.53
C GLU A 88 18.87 4.48 -5.71
N GLU A 89 19.87 5.36 -5.92
CA GLU A 89 19.81 6.44 -6.90
C GLU A 89 18.59 7.33 -6.64
N ASP A 90 17.62 7.38 -7.54
CA ASP A 90 16.42 8.20 -7.42
C ASP A 90 15.17 7.35 -7.19
N LYS A 91 15.35 6.09 -6.83
CA LYS A 91 14.25 5.12 -6.78
C LYS A 91 14.40 4.15 -5.62
N SER A 92 13.30 3.82 -5.01
CA SER A 92 13.25 2.79 -3.97
C SER A 92 11.96 1.99 -4.07
N PHE A 93 12.05 0.69 -3.80
CA PHE A 93 10.90 -0.19 -3.66
C PHE A 93 10.80 -0.65 -2.22
N VAL A 94 9.60 -0.60 -1.69
CA VAL A 94 9.32 -1.05 -0.34
C VAL A 94 8.24 -2.13 -0.40
N THR A 95 8.48 -3.22 0.32
CA THR A 95 7.49 -4.29 0.47
C THR A 95 6.89 -4.20 1.87
N TYR A 96 5.58 -4.28 1.96
CA TYR A 96 4.85 -4.34 3.21
C TYR A 96 4.02 -5.62 3.24
N ASN A 97 4.18 -6.44 4.27
CA ASN A 97 3.46 -7.71 4.43
C ASN A 97 2.29 -7.50 5.40
N PRO A 98 1.06 -7.27 4.88
CA PRO A 98 -0.09 -7.02 5.75
C PRO A 98 -0.46 -8.25 6.57
N THR A 99 -1.04 -8.02 7.73
CA THR A 99 -1.42 -9.07 8.67
C THR A 99 -2.89 -8.99 9.04
N ASN A 100 -3.42 -10.11 9.53
CA ASN A 100 -4.72 -10.20 10.17
C ASN A 100 -4.49 -10.74 11.59
N SER A 101 -4.73 -9.93 12.60
CA SER A 101 -4.45 -10.29 14.00
C SER A 101 -3.01 -10.79 14.20
N GLY A 102 -2.05 -10.16 13.53
CA GLY A 102 -0.64 -10.48 13.60
C GLY A 102 -0.16 -11.60 12.67
N GLU A 103 -1.04 -12.28 11.98
CA GLU A 103 -0.68 -13.37 11.03
C GLU A 103 -0.60 -12.81 9.61
N GLU A 104 0.46 -13.15 8.87
CA GLU A 104 0.64 -12.71 7.49
C GLU A 104 -0.48 -13.19 6.58
N LEU A 105 -0.96 -12.30 5.72
CA LEU A 105 -1.91 -12.61 4.66
C LEU A 105 -1.18 -13.12 3.40
N ASP A 106 -1.91 -13.75 2.48
CA ASP A 106 -1.35 -14.38 1.27
C ASP A 106 -1.06 -13.40 0.13
N PHE A 107 -0.93 -12.12 0.43
CA PHE A 107 -0.56 -11.10 -0.53
C PHE A 107 0.33 -10.07 0.15
N TRP A 108 1.01 -9.24 -0.64
CA TRP A 108 1.82 -8.15 -0.09
C TRP A 108 1.66 -6.88 -0.92
N PHE A 109 1.97 -5.74 -0.31
CA PHE A 109 1.94 -4.45 -0.98
C PHE A 109 3.34 -4.08 -1.44
N GLU A 110 3.45 -3.62 -2.67
CA GLU A 110 4.67 -3.04 -3.21
C GLU A 110 4.45 -1.56 -3.41
N ILE A 111 5.36 -0.76 -2.88
CA ILE A 111 5.27 0.69 -2.93
C ILE A 111 6.57 1.21 -3.53
N GLU A 112 6.46 1.88 -4.67
CA GLU A 112 7.58 2.45 -5.38
C GLU A 112 7.65 3.94 -5.10
N PHE A 113 8.83 4.40 -4.71
CA PHE A 113 9.12 5.81 -4.49
C PHE A 113 10.11 6.27 -5.56
N ASN A 114 9.75 7.32 -6.29
CA ASN A 114 10.61 7.96 -7.28
C ASN A 114 10.84 9.40 -6.88
N MET A 115 12.10 9.84 -6.89
CA MET A 115 12.47 11.21 -6.59
C MET A 115 12.93 11.92 -7.86
N ASP A 116 12.41 13.12 -8.12
CA ASP A 116 12.81 13.92 -9.27
C ASP A 116 13.99 14.85 -8.93
N LYS A 117 14.40 15.67 -9.91
CA LYS A 117 15.51 16.60 -9.76
C LYS A 117 15.32 17.65 -8.64
N ASN A 118 14.07 17.92 -8.29
CA ASN A 118 13.71 18.89 -7.25
C ASN A 118 13.42 18.21 -5.90
N GLU A 119 13.85 16.95 -5.74
CA GLU A 119 13.57 16.12 -4.57
C GLU A 119 12.07 15.94 -4.29
N GLN A 120 11.22 16.04 -5.33
CA GLN A 120 9.81 15.70 -5.23
C GLN A 120 9.64 14.20 -5.36
N ILE A 121 8.92 13.61 -4.43
CA ILE A 121 8.72 12.16 -4.38
C ILE A 121 7.34 11.81 -4.94
N SER A 122 7.32 10.93 -5.94
CA SER A 122 6.09 10.32 -6.42
C SER A 122 6.00 8.90 -5.88
N VAL A 123 4.79 8.46 -5.55
CA VAL A 123 4.56 7.17 -4.89
C VAL A 123 3.58 6.35 -5.73
N THR A 124 3.95 5.12 -6.03
CA THR A 124 3.08 4.19 -6.77
C THR A 124 2.84 2.96 -5.91
N PHE A 125 1.57 2.63 -5.70
CA PHE A 125 1.11 1.50 -4.93
C PHE A 125 0.69 0.35 -5.84
N ASN A 126 1.07 -0.86 -5.49
CA ASN A 126 0.59 -2.08 -6.12
C ASN A 126 0.40 -3.19 -5.08
N VAL A 127 -0.39 -4.18 -5.45
CA VAL A 127 -0.57 -5.37 -4.64
C VAL A 127 -0.10 -6.58 -5.44
N ASN A 128 0.66 -7.47 -4.79
CA ASN A 128 1.10 -8.74 -5.35
C ASN A 128 0.42 -9.90 -4.64
N ILE A 129 0.00 -10.83 -5.45
CA ILE A 129 -0.75 -11.99 -4.99
C ILE A 129 0.13 -13.24 -5.08
#